data_8afb5ce6355b59e09ebcbf67fd6cb66c
#
_entry.id   8afb5ce6355b59e09ebcbf67fd6cb66c
#
_cell.length_a   1.000
_cell.length_b   1.000
_cell.length_c   1.000
_cell.angle_alpha   90.00
_cell.angle_beta   90.00
_cell.angle_gamma   90.00
#
_symmetry.space_group_name_H-M   'P 1'
#
loop_
_entity.id
_entity.type
_entity.pdbx_description
1 polymer ?
#
loop_
_entity_poly.entity_id
_entity_poly.type
_entity_poly.pdbx_seq_one_letter_code
_entity_poly.pdbx_strand_id
1 'polypeptide(L)'
;MGDEVVVVNRRLDASENEALIAMARMGAEAFGYRASLRLDRGLAQLLRLRVAQLNNCTYCLNLHYEAARAAGIPRARIDTLTAWWETELHSDAERAALRYAEALTRVADTDSNAPFQRVHDELAVHFGPAEILEIVAVVVNMNVWTRIKLAEGAMPAPADQPEVNT
;
A
#
# COMPACT_ATOMS: atom_id res chain seq x y z
N MET A 1 -7.49 -11.62 21.22
CA MET A 1 -7.45 -10.16 21.32
C MET A 1 -6.07 -9.78 20.81
N GLY A 2 -5.97 -9.23 19.61
CA GLY A 2 -4.68 -8.70 19.15
C GLY A 2 -4.37 -7.45 19.96
N ASP A 3 -3.15 -7.35 20.48
CA ASP A 3 -2.70 -6.16 21.15
C ASP A 3 -2.85 -4.97 20.18
N GLU A 4 -3.64 -3.99 20.58
CA GLU A 4 -3.83 -2.77 19.81
C GLU A 4 -2.49 -2.04 19.76
N VAL A 5 -1.93 -1.92 18.55
CA VAL A 5 -0.62 -1.31 18.37
C VAL A 5 -0.73 0.19 18.58
N VAL A 6 -0.16 0.69 19.66
CA VAL A 6 -0.06 2.13 19.90
C VAL A 6 0.86 2.77 18.85
N VAL A 7 0.43 3.85 18.23
CA VAL A 7 1.18 4.58 17.21
C VAL A 7 1.62 5.92 17.79
N VAL A 8 2.87 6.27 17.57
CA VAL A 8 3.45 7.57 17.96
C VAL A 8 3.96 8.32 16.73
N ASN A 9 3.75 9.63 16.71
CA ASN A 9 4.29 10.54 15.71
C ASN A 9 5.53 11.25 16.30
N ARG A 10 6.68 11.11 15.66
CA ARG A 10 7.95 11.66 16.17
C ARG A 10 8.30 13.05 15.63
N ARG A 11 7.63 13.54 14.60
CA ARG A 11 8.01 14.77 13.91
C ARG A 11 6.93 15.84 13.93
N LEU A 12 5.75 15.52 13.44
CA LEU A 12 4.61 16.44 13.30
C LEU A 12 3.29 15.68 13.37
N ASP A 13 2.21 16.42 13.51
CA ASP A 13 0.85 15.90 13.42
C ASP A 13 0.19 16.46 12.15
N ALA A 14 -0.06 15.59 11.18
CA ALA A 14 -0.69 16.00 9.94
C ALA A 14 -2.17 16.41 10.12
N SER A 15 -2.79 16.08 11.26
CA SER A 15 -4.16 16.51 11.57
C SER A 15 -4.29 18.03 11.75
N GLU A 16 -3.19 18.73 12.00
CA GLU A 16 -3.15 20.20 12.04
C GLU A 16 -3.46 20.85 10.68
N ASN A 17 -3.41 20.07 9.59
CA ASN A 17 -3.83 20.52 8.26
C ASN A 17 -5.09 19.79 7.83
N GLU A 18 -6.26 20.39 8.11
CA GLU A 18 -7.57 19.80 7.81
C GLU A 18 -7.75 19.46 6.34
N ALA A 19 -7.26 20.28 5.41
CA ALA A 19 -7.41 20.05 3.98
C ALA A 19 -6.58 18.83 3.51
N LEU A 20 -5.35 18.68 4.02
CA LEU A 20 -4.51 17.52 3.74
C LEU A 20 -5.16 16.23 4.23
N ILE A 21 -5.64 16.23 5.44
CA ILE A 21 -6.27 15.05 6.04
C ILE A 21 -7.62 14.74 5.39
N ALA A 22 -8.42 15.73 5.04
CA ALA A 22 -9.69 15.53 4.33
C ALA A 22 -9.46 14.87 2.97
N MET A 23 -8.48 15.33 2.19
CA MET A 23 -8.08 14.71 0.93
C MET A 23 -7.65 13.25 1.12
N ALA A 24 -6.81 12.97 2.11
CA ALA A 24 -6.31 11.62 2.36
C ALA A 24 -7.43 10.67 2.83
N ARG A 25 -8.34 11.14 3.70
CA ARG A 25 -9.50 10.37 4.19
C ARG A 25 -10.46 10.02 3.07
N MET A 26 -10.78 10.93 2.18
CA MET A 26 -11.63 10.67 1.03
C MET A 26 -11.06 9.51 0.18
N GLY A 27 -9.75 9.51 -0.08
CA GLY A 27 -9.08 8.40 -0.76
C GLY A 27 -9.13 7.08 0.04
N ALA A 28 -8.99 7.14 1.36
CA ALA A 28 -9.04 5.95 2.21
C ALA A 28 -10.45 5.34 2.29
N GLU A 29 -11.49 6.15 2.31
CA GLU A 29 -12.89 5.69 2.28
C GLU A 29 -13.21 4.99 0.96
N ALA A 30 -12.77 5.56 -0.15
CA ALA A 30 -13.06 5.03 -1.48
C ALA A 30 -12.15 3.85 -1.89
N PHE A 31 -10.86 3.84 -1.52
CA PHE A 31 -9.85 2.91 -2.02
C PHE A 31 -8.97 2.29 -0.94
N GLY A 32 -9.24 2.54 0.33
CA GLY A 32 -8.49 2.02 1.46
C GLY A 32 -8.73 0.51 1.69
N TYR A 33 -8.04 -0.04 2.68
CA TYR A 33 -8.05 -1.50 2.96
C TYR A 33 -9.41 -2.05 3.41
N ARG A 34 -10.36 -1.18 3.78
CA ARG A 34 -11.75 -1.53 4.12
C ARG A 34 -12.74 -1.26 2.98
N ALA A 35 -12.30 -0.59 1.91
CA ALA A 35 -13.17 -0.27 0.79
C ALA A 35 -13.58 -1.52 0.01
N SER A 36 -14.79 -1.49 -0.53
CA SER A 36 -15.28 -2.51 -1.45
C SER A 36 -14.94 -2.09 -2.88
N LEU A 37 -14.14 -2.89 -3.57
CA LEU A 37 -13.69 -2.66 -4.92
C LEU A 37 -14.22 -3.75 -5.86
N ARG A 38 -14.17 -3.52 -7.16
CA ARG A 38 -14.32 -4.57 -8.19
C ARG A 38 -13.11 -5.49 -8.21
N LEU A 39 -11.94 -4.89 -7.96
CA LEU A 39 -10.68 -5.61 -7.85
C LEU A 39 -10.75 -6.66 -6.74
N ASP A 40 -10.19 -7.84 -6.99
CA ASP A 40 -10.09 -8.87 -5.97
C ASP A 40 -9.47 -8.35 -4.68
N ARG A 41 -10.10 -8.69 -3.54
CA ARG A 41 -9.68 -8.18 -2.23
C ARG A 41 -8.25 -8.59 -1.88
N GLY A 42 -7.87 -9.83 -2.21
CA GLY A 42 -6.53 -10.33 -1.95
C GLY A 42 -5.48 -9.56 -2.76
N LEU A 43 -5.74 -9.37 -4.05
CA LEU A 43 -4.88 -8.58 -4.91
C LEU A 43 -4.75 -7.14 -4.42
N ALA A 44 -5.86 -6.47 -4.09
CA ALA A 44 -5.82 -5.10 -3.57
C ALA A 44 -4.98 -4.99 -2.30
N GLN A 45 -5.02 -5.98 -1.39
CA GLN A 45 -4.18 -5.99 -0.18
C GLN A 45 -2.71 -6.25 -0.50
N LEU A 46 -2.41 -7.13 -1.46
CA LEU A 46 -1.02 -7.35 -1.92
C LEU A 46 -0.42 -6.07 -2.50
N LEU A 47 -1.18 -5.33 -3.31
CA LEU A 47 -0.74 -4.05 -3.88
C LEU A 47 -0.45 -3.02 -2.77
N ARG A 48 -1.34 -2.89 -1.78
CA ARG A 48 -1.14 -1.97 -0.64
C ARG A 48 0.10 -2.32 0.16
N LEU A 49 0.26 -3.60 0.49
CA LEU A 49 1.44 -4.07 1.21
C LEU A 49 2.72 -3.83 0.41
N ARG A 50 2.69 -4.10 -0.91
CA ARG A 50 3.86 -3.88 -1.76
C ARG A 50 4.26 -2.40 -1.81
N VAL A 51 3.31 -1.50 -1.95
CA VAL A 51 3.58 -0.05 -1.90
C VAL A 51 4.16 0.37 -0.54
N ALA A 52 3.67 -0.20 0.57
CA ALA A 52 4.23 0.04 1.90
C ALA A 52 5.70 -0.43 2.00
N GLN A 53 6.03 -1.59 1.42
CA GLN A 53 7.41 -2.12 1.37
C GLN A 53 8.34 -1.21 0.55
N LEU A 54 7.89 -0.77 -0.63
CA LEU A 54 8.67 0.10 -1.51
C LEU A 54 9.00 1.46 -0.87
N ASN A 55 8.07 2.00 -0.10
CA ASN A 55 8.22 3.27 0.59
C ASN A 55 8.86 3.16 1.99
N ASN A 56 9.15 1.95 2.49
CA ASN A 56 9.73 1.71 3.81
C ASN A 56 8.97 2.43 4.96
N CYS A 57 7.65 2.46 4.88
CA CYS A 57 6.79 3.12 5.86
C CYS A 57 6.46 2.15 7.00
N THR A 58 7.06 2.31 8.18
CA THR A 58 6.89 1.40 9.31
C THR A 58 5.44 1.26 9.78
N TYR A 59 4.73 2.37 9.87
CA TYR A 59 3.29 2.38 10.17
C TYR A 59 2.50 1.59 9.11
N CYS A 60 2.75 1.89 7.84
CA CYS A 60 2.02 1.25 6.74
C CYS A 60 2.34 -0.24 6.64
N LEU A 61 3.59 -0.64 6.88
CA LEU A 61 3.98 -2.06 6.93
C LEU A 61 3.20 -2.81 8.01
N ASN A 62 3.20 -2.29 9.24
CA ASN A 62 2.48 -2.92 10.34
C ASN A 62 0.99 -3.10 10.01
N LEU A 63 0.32 -2.02 9.55
CA LEU A 63 -1.09 -2.04 9.20
C LEU A 63 -1.39 -3.04 8.06
N HIS A 64 -0.62 -3.00 6.97
CA HIS A 64 -0.94 -3.77 5.78
C HIS A 64 -0.49 -5.22 5.83
N TYR A 65 0.49 -5.59 6.64
CA TYR A 65 0.75 -7.00 6.98
C TYR A 65 -0.44 -7.61 7.71
N GLU A 66 -1.00 -6.90 8.68
CA GLU A 66 -2.18 -7.35 9.41
C GLU A 66 -3.40 -7.44 8.50
N ALA A 67 -3.66 -6.40 7.69
CA ALA A 67 -4.78 -6.39 6.74
C ALA A 67 -4.67 -7.52 5.68
N ALA A 68 -3.47 -7.85 5.24
CA ALA A 68 -3.24 -8.97 4.32
C ALA A 68 -3.55 -10.32 4.97
N ARG A 69 -3.15 -10.52 6.22
CA ARG A 69 -3.52 -11.73 6.99
C ARG A 69 -5.02 -11.84 7.20
N ALA A 70 -5.66 -10.73 7.58
CA ALA A 70 -7.11 -10.65 7.78
C ALA A 70 -7.90 -10.88 6.48
N ALA A 71 -7.33 -10.59 5.32
CA ALA A 71 -7.89 -10.92 4.01
C ALA A 71 -7.73 -12.40 3.62
N GLY A 72 -7.10 -13.22 4.47
CA GLY A 72 -6.92 -14.65 4.23
C GLY A 72 -5.83 -14.99 3.22
N ILE A 73 -4.92 -14.06 2.92
CA ILE A 73 -3.81 -14.31 1.99
C ILE A 73 -2.85 -15.32 2.65
N PRO A 74 -2.47 -16.41 1.94
CA PRO A 74 -1.54 -17.38 2.46
C PRO A 74 -0.22 -16.75 2.91
N ARG A 75 0.27 -17.17 4.09
CA ARG A 75 1.48 -16.61 4.71
C ARG A 75 2.68 -16.58 3.76
N ALA A 76 2.91 -17.67 3.01
CA ALA A 76 4.03 -17.73 2.07
C ALA A 76 4.00 -16.62 1.02
N ARG A 77 2.79 -16.22 0.54
CA ARG A 77 2.63 -15.13 -0.40
C ARG A 77 2.93 -13.77 0.21
N ILE A 78 2.61 -13.59 1.48
CA ILE A 78 2.89 -12.36 2.23
C ILE A 78 4.39 -12.27 2.53
N ASP A 79 4.99 -13.34 3.04
CA ASP A 79 6.38 -13.37 3.48
C ASP A 79 7.38 -13.19 2.32
N THR A 80 7.01 -13.66 1.11
CA THR A 80 7.86 -13.57 -0.09
C THR A 80 7.51 -12.40 -1.03
N LEU A 81 6.57 -11.54 -0.65
CA LEU A 81 6.10 -10.46 -1.53
C LEU A 81 7.21 -9.47 -1.93
N THR A 82 8.24 -9.30 -1.12
CA THR A 82 9.40 -8.45 -1.46
C THR A 82 10.23 -9.01 -2.62
N ALA A 83 10.08 -10.28 -2.93
CA ALA A 83 10.76 -10.99 -4.01
C ALA A 83 9.73 -11.77 -4.88
N TRP A 84 8.55 -11.19 -5.08
CA TRP A 84 7.42 -11.83 -5.77
C TRP A 84 7.77 -12.37 -7.16
N TRP A 85 8.76 -11.82 -7.84
CA TRP A 85 9.22 -12.25 -9.16
C TRP A 85 10.02 -13.56 -9.14
N GLU A 86 10.56 -13.97 -7.99
CA GLU A 86 11.31 -15.21 -7.77
C GLU A 86 10.43 -16.39 -7.32
N THR A 87 9.11 -16.23 -7.29
CA THR A 87 8.17 -17.25 -6.82
C THR A 87 7.04 -17.47 -7.83
N GLU A 88 6.47 -18.67 -7.86
CA GLU A 88 5.29 -19.02 -8.65
C GLU A 88 3.98 -18.87 -7.86
N LEU A 89 4.01 -18.24 -6.69
CA LEU A 89 2.85 -18.09 -5.81
C LEU A 89 1.85 -17.04 -6.29
N HIS A 90 2.19 -16.26 -7.31
CA HIS A 90 1.35 -15.21 -7.89
C HIS A 90 0.98 -15.54 -9.32
N SER A 91 -0.30 -15.35 -9.69
CA SER A 91 -0.77 -15.50 -11.07
C SER A 91 -0.14 -14.44 -11.99
N ASP A 92 -0.20 -14.66 -13.30
CA ASP A 92 0.29 -13.70 -14.28
C ASP A 92 -0.41 -12.33 -14.15
N ALA A 93 -1.71 -12.32 -13.87
CA ALA A 93 -2.47 -11.11 -13.62
C ALA A 93 -1.95 -10.36 -12.37
N GLU A 94 -1.72 -11.07 -11.26
CA GLU A 94 -1.16 -10.48 -10.04
C GLU A 94 0.26 -9.97 -10.26
N ARG A 95 1.08 -10.69 -11.00
CA ARG A 95 2.44 -10.28 -11.36
C ARG A 95 2.45 -9.00 -12.19
N ALA A 96 1.55 -8.90 -13.17
CA ALA A 96 1.38 -7.68 -13.96
C ALA A 96 0.93 -6.49 -13.09
N ALA A 97 -0.01 -6.70 -12.17
CA ALA A 97 -0.48 -5.67 -11.25
C ALA A 97 0.61 -5.23 -10.25
N LEU A 98 1.39 -6.15 -9.72
CA LEU A 98 2.54 -5.84 -8.84
C LEU A 98 3.60 -5.02 -9.57
N ARG A 99 3.95 -5.41 -10.81
CA ARG A 99 4.90 -4.66 -11.66
C ARG A 99 4.40 -3.25 -11.94
N TYR A 100 3.12 -3.11 -12.24
CA TYR A 100 2.50 -1.81 -12.47
C TYR A 100 2.51 -0.92 -11.21
N ALA A 101 2.18 -1.48 -10.06
CA ALA A 101 2.22 -0.78 -8.78
C ALA A 101 3.64 -0.31 -8.42
N GLU A 102 4.66 -1.12 -8.71
CA GLU A 102 6.07 -0.73 -8.54
C GLU A 102 6.47 0.42 -9.45
N ALA A 103 6.15 0.34 -10.74
CA ALA A 103 6.45 1.39 -11.70
C ALA A 103 5.77 2.71 -11.32
N LEU A 104 4.50 2.65 -10.92
CA LEU A 104 3.73 3.84 -10.52
C LEU A 104 4.20 4.42 -9.17
N THR A 105 4.74 3.60 -8.27
CA THR A 105 5.29 4.06 -6.99
C THR A 105 6.68 4.67 -7.15
N ARG A 106 7.51 4.10 -8.03
CA ARG A 106 8.90 4.52 -8.29
C ARG A 106 9.03 5.41 -9.53
N VAL A 107 8.06 6.27 -9.77
CA VAL A 107 8.05 7.13 -10.98
C VAL A 107 9.34 7.92 -11.15
N ALA A 108 9.94 8.40 -10.05
CA ALA A 108 11.20 9.16 -10.10
C ALA A 108 12.45 8.31 -10.38
N ASP A 109 12.37 7.00 -10.12
CA ASP A 109 13.49 6.06 -10.29
C ASP A 109 13.45 5.34 -11.63
N THR A 110 12.37 5.52 -12.40
CA THR A 110 12.25 4.90 -13.71
C THR A 110 13.22 5.56 -14.67
N ASP A 111 13.99 4.73 -15.39
CA ASP A 111 14.70 5.19 -16.57
C ASP A 111 13.70 5.85 -17.51
N SER A 112 13.91 7.14 -17.80
CA SER A 112 13.03 7.94 -18.65
C SER A 112 12.83 7.34 -20.05
N ASN A 113 13.66 6.37 -20.41
CA ASN A 113 13.59 5.61 -21.65
C ASN A 113 12.84 4.26 -21.51
N ALA A 114 12.46 3.84 -20.30
CA ALA A 114 11.57 2.69 -20.11
C ALA A 114 10.13 3.14 -20.20
N PRO A 115 9.42 2.90 -21.32
CA PRO A 115 8.09 3.45 -21.50
C PRO A 115 7.12 2.80 -20.52
N PHE A 116 6.50 3.62 -19.66
CA PHE A 116 5.40 3.22 -18.79
C PHE A 116 4.29 2.49 -19.59
N GLN A 117 4.18 2.82 -20.88
CA GLN A 117 3.27 2.17 -21.81
C GLN A 117 3.43 0.64 -21.80
N ARG A 118 4.66 0.12 -21.78
CA ARG A 118 4.89 -1.33 -21.77
C ARG A 118 4.27 -1.99 -20.53
N VAL A 119 4.45 -1.38 -19.37
CA VAL A 119 3.89 -1.91 -18.10
C VAL A 119 2.37 -1.82 -18.11
N HIS A 120 1.82 -0.76 -18.73
CA HIS A 120 0.39 -0.62 -18.93
C HIS A 120 -0.17 -1.68 -19.88
N ASP A 121 0.50 -1.93 -21.00
CA ASP A 121 0.08 -2.94 -21.98
C ASP A 121 0.09 -4.35 -21.39
N GLU A 122 1.11 -4.69 -20.58
CA GLU A 122 1.15 -5.96 -19.85
C GLU A 122 -0.03 -6.09 -18.88
N LEU A 123 -0.39 -5.02 -18.17
CA LEU A 123 -1.54 -5.00 -17.25
C LEU A 123 -2.86 -5.16 -18.00
N ALA A 124 -3.01 -4.47 -19.13
CA ALA A 124 -4.24 -4.45 -19.94
C ALA A 124 -4.57 -5.81 -20.59
N VAL A 125 -3.63 -6.75 -20.62
CA VAL A 125 -3.91 -8.15 -21.01
C VAL A 125 -4.85 -8.83 -20.00
N HIS A 126 -4.79 -8.44 -18.73
CA HIS A 126 -5.48 -9.15 -17.64
C HIS A 126 -6.64 -8.35 -17.04
N PHE A 127 -6.65 -7.03 -17.16
CA PHE A 127 -7.61 -6.15 -16.49
C PHE A 127 -8.27 -5.20 -17.46
N GLY A 128 -9.57 -4.99 -17.29
CA GLY A 128 -10.31 -3.96 -18.02
C GLY A 128 -10.00 -2.55 -17.51
N PRO A 129 -10.36 -1.50 -18.28
CA PRO A 129 -10.09 -0.12 -17.92
C PRO A 129 -10.57 0.29 -16.52
N ALA A 130 -11.73 -0.20 -16.10
CA ALA A 130 -12.29 0.11 -14.77
C ALA A 130 -11.46 -0.50 -13.63
N GLU A 131 -10.96 -1.72 -13.80
CA GLU A 131 -10.10 -2.38 -12.82
C GLU A 131 -8.71 -1.73 -12.78
N ILE A 132 -8.17 -1.34 -13.94
CA ILE A 132 -6.90 -0.60 -14.02
C ILE A 132 -7.00 0.72 -13.26
N LEU A 133 -8.11 1.46 -13.39
CA LEU A 133 -8.34 2.69 -12.65
C LEU A 133 -8.44 2.43 -11.14
N GLU A 134 -9.02 1.31 -10.70
CA GLU A 134 -9.00 0.93 -9.28
C GLU A 134 -7.59 0.57 -8.80
N ILE A 135 -6.77 -0.12 -9.61
CA ILE A 135 -5.35 -0.38 -9.30
C ILE A 135 -4.60 0.93 -9.13
N VAL A 136 -4.77 1.88 -10.07
CA VAL A 136 -4.18 3.23 -9.97
C VAL A 136 -4.62 3.92 -8.68
N ALA A 137 -5.92 3.91 -8.38
CA ALA A 137 -6.47 4.57 -7.21
C ALA A 137 -5.93 3.96 -5.89
N VAL A 138 -5.83 2.64 -5.80
CA VAL A 138 -5.23 1.94 -4.66
C VAL A 138 -3.77 2.36 -4.46
N VAL A 139 -2.97 2.38 -5.54
CA VAL A 139 -1.55 2.75 -5.47
C VAL A 139 -1.38 4.22 -5.10
N VAL A 140 -2.16 5.13 -5.73
CA VAL A 140 -2.12 6.57 -5.41
C VAL A 140 -2.51 6.83 -3.96
N ASN A 141 -3.61 6.23 -3.50
CA ASN A 141 -4.05 6.35 -2.11
C ASN A 141 -2.96 5.89 -1.12
N MET A 142 -2.33 4.75 -1.40
CA MET A 142 -1.22 4.26 -0.59
C MET A 142 -0.02 5.21 -0.60
N ASN A 143 0.33 5.77 -1.75
CA ASN A 143 1.41 6.74 -1.86
C ASN A 143 1.13 8.06 -1.13
N VAL A 144 -0.14 8.50 -1.07
CA VAL A 144 -0.56 9.64 -0.25
C VAL A 144 -0.32 9.34 1.23
N TRP A 145 -0.88 8.24 1.72
CA TRP A 145 -0.76 7.90 3.14
C TRP A 145 0.66 7.59 3.56
N THR A 146 1.45 6.88 2.77
CA THR A 146 2.84 6.58 3.12
C THR A 146 3.66 7.86 3.27
N ARG A 147 3.44 8.87 2.42
CA ARG A 147 4.14 10.16 2.52
C ARG A 147 3.72 10.96 3.75
N ILE A 148 2.43 10.99 4.07
CA ILE A 148 1.93 11.62 5.29
C ILE A 148 2.55 10.93 6.51
N LYS A 149 2.46 9.60 6.61
CA LYS A 149 2.98 8.83 7.74
C LYS A 149 4.51 8.91 7.89
N LEU A 150 5.23 8.97 6.78
CA LEU A 150 6.68 9.24 6.81
C LEU A 150 6.98 10.66 7.31
N ALA A 151 6.24 11.68 6.87
CA ALA A 151 6.40 13.05 7.34
C ALA A 151 6.12 13.16 8.85
N GLU A 152 5.06 12.54 9.33
CA GLU A 152 4.75 12.45 10.76
C GLU A 152 5.81 11.70 11.57
N GLY A 153 6.59 10.83 10.94
CA GLY A 153 7.45 9.87 11.64
C GLY A 153 6.63 8.85 12.42
N ALA A 154 5.45 8.51 11.90
CA ALA A 154 4.54 7.56 12.52
C ALA A 154 5.16 6.17 12.58
N MET A 155 5.14 5.57 13.75
CA MET A 155 5.70 4.23 14.00
C MET A 155 4.94 3.53 15.13
N PRO A 156 4.94 2.20 15.15
CA PRO A 156 4.50 1.46 16.33
C PRO A 156 5.34 1.89 17.55
N ALA A 157 4.68 2.16 18.68
CA ALA A 157 5.38 2.46 19.91
C ALA A 157 6.20 1.25 20.37
N PRO A 158 7.40 1.44 20.94
CA PRO A 158 8.12 0.37 21.64
C PRO A 158 7.25 -0.17 22.79
N ALA A 159 7.31 -1.49 23.03
CA ALA A 159 6.50 -2.17 24.03
C ALA A 159 6.70 -1.63 25.47
N ASP A 160 7.82 -0.94 25.73
CA ASP A 160 8.21 -0.44 27.05
C ASP A 160 7.93 1.07 27.27
N GLN A 161 7.29 1.76 26.32
CA GLN A 161 6.94 3.15 26.52
C GLN A 161 5.54 3.28 27.14
N PRO A 162 5.41 3.95 28.32
CA PRO A 162 4.10 4.25 28.87
C PRO A 162 3.33 5.15 27.91
N GLU A 163 2.01 4.96 27.86
CA GLU A 163 1.10 5.78 27.07
C GLU A 163 1.36 7.26 27.34
N VAL A 164 1.80 8.00 26.33
CA VAL A 164 1.87 9.47 26.42
C VAL A 164 0.46 9.97 26.18
N ASN A 165 -0.29 10.13 27.29
CA ASN A 165 -1.56 10.85 27.25
C ASN A 165 -1.28 12.30 26.87
N THR A 166 -1.65 12.69 25.67
CA THR A 166 -1.82 14.09 25.26
C THR A 166 -3.28 14.43 25.13
#